data_969d3459e35fb673a8266125cee280e0
#
_entry.id   969d3459e35fb673a8266125cee280e0
#
_cell.length_a   1.000
_cell.length_b   1.000
_cell.length_c   1.000
_cell.angle_alpha   90.00
_cell.angle_beta   90.00
_cell.angle_gamma   90.00
#
_symmetry.space_group_name_H-M   'P 1'
#
loop_
_entity.id
_entity.type
_entity.pdbx_description
1 polymer ?
#
loop_
_entity_poly.entity_id
_entity_poly.type
_entity_poly.pdbx_seq_one_letter_code
_entity_poly.pdbx_strand_id
1 'polypeptide(L)'
;MALIDRSDARPVHFIGVAGAGMSALAELLVRRGMAVTGCDQNPGGVADLERVGVRVQTGHDAAHLKGVRAAVYTSAMPKDHPELARARELGVPLVRRAEALAECCAGGTLIGIAGTHGKSTTTVMTTEALAAAGLSPTGVVGARVAAWGGNLKYGGESAFVVEADEYDRSFLALWPQVVVVTNVEADHLDIYADLADITRTFAEFVGRARWVVLCADDRGANALPSPATSEVIRYGITSPDARLRAVNLRAANGGTTFDVQYDGKPLGTVELPLPGEHNVRNALAALAVGIGTYGLTVAQMAPGLRTLTGAERRFQRLGAVRGVEIVDDYAHHPTEIRATLAAARATFAGRRVIVCFQPHLFSRTRDFAHEFGEALAAADALFLCDVYPAREQPIAGVTAQLIADHAGRAGHAPTWMGPRAGAAAALARFVRAGDVVLTVGAGDITKTGPELLAMREGQQTSVDSR
;
A
#
# COMPACT_ATOMS: atom_id res chain seq x y z
N MET A 1 -30.24 -0.32 -3.44
CA MET A 1 -30.50 -0.22 -1.99
C MET A 1 -29.31 0.54 -1.41
N ALA A 2 -29.54 1.68 -0.80
CA ALA A 2 -28.44 2.51 -0.32
C ALA A 2 -27.84 1.91 0.97
N LEU A 3 -26.52 1.71 1.01
CA LEU A 3 -25.82 1.33 2.23
C LEU A 3 -25.88 2.43 3.28
N ILE A 4 -26.02 3.68 2.83
CA ILE A 4 -26.15 4.84 3.67
C ILE A 4 -27.63 5.24 3.74
N ASP A 5 -28.33 4.64 4.71
CA ASP A 5 -29.73 4.98 5.04
C ASP A 5 -29.86 5.14 6.55
N ARG A 6 -29.90 6.37 7.03
CA ARG A 6 -30.01 6.70 8.45
C ARG A 6 -31.39 6.41 9.05
N SER A 7 -32.38 6.12 8.22
CA SER A 7 -33.73 5.75 8.67
C SER A 7 -33.86 4.26 9.03
N ASP A 8 -32.93 3.41 8.51
CA ASP A 8 -32.90 1.98 8.80
C ASP A 8 -31.83 1.66 9.86
N ALA A 9 -32.27 1.41 11.08
CA ALA A 9 -31.40 1.11 12.22
C ALA A 9 -30.74 -0.29 12.18
N ARG A 10 -31.11 -1.15 11.23
CA ARG A 10 -30.48 -2.45 11.09
C ARG A 10 -29.03 -2.33 10.64
N PRO A 11 -28.10 -3.11 11.20
CA PRO A 11 -26.69 -2.98 10.87
C PRO A 11 -26.36 -3.43 9.44
N VAL A 12 -25.32 -2.86 8.88
CA VAL A 12 -24.56 -3.40 7.75
C VAL A 12 -23.52 -4.36 8.33
N HIS A 13 -23.47 -5.60 7.84
CA HIS A 13 -22.54 -6.61 8.32
C HIS A 13 -21.34 -6.77 7.35
N PHE A 14 -20.14 -6.80 7.90
CA PHE A 14 -18.91 -6.97 7.13
C PHE A 14 -18.32 -8.36 7.35
N ILE A 15 -18.28 -9.18 6.29
CA ILE A 15 -17.71 -10.52 6.34
C ILE A 15 -16.20 -10.41 5.99
N GLY A 16 -15.30 -10.72 6.95
CA GLY A 16 -13.87 -10.49 6.82
C GLY A 16 -13.48 -9.04 7.15
N VAL A 17 -14.02 -8.48 8.23
CA VAL A 17 -13.91 -7.06 8.59
C VAL A 17 -12.49 -6.62 8.97
N ALA A 18 -11.61 -7.54 9.39
CA ALA A 18 -10.21 -7.23 9.74
C ALA A 18 -9.33 -6.94 8.52
N GLY A 19 -9.79 -7.26 7.31
CA GLY A 19 -9.05 -6.89 6.09
C GLY A 19 -8.96 -5.37 5.94
N ALA A 20 -7.77 -4.84 5.55
CA ALA A 20 -7.48 -3.42 5.53
C ALA A 20 -8.51 -2.56 4.79
N GLY A 21 -8.92 -2.95 3.57
CA GLY A 21 -9.95 -2.22 2.83
C GLY A 21 -11.37 -2.40 3.38
N MET A 22 -11.64 -3.49 4.11
CA MET A 22 -12.93 -3.74 4.77
C MET A 22 -13.05 -2.91 6.04
N SER A 23 -11.98 -2.84 6.84
CA SER A 23 -11.96 -2.06 8.09
C SER A 23 -12.15 -0.57 7.85
N ALA A 24 -11.47 0.00 6.85
CA ALA A 24 -11.65 1.40 6.47
C ALA A 24 -13.09 1.72 6.06
N LEU A 25 -13.72 0.83 5.30
CA LEU A 25 -15.09 1.00 4.85
C LEU A 25 -16.11 0.83 5.98
N ALA A 26 -15.89 -0.14 6.89
CA ALA A 26 -16.70 -0.32 8.08
C ALA A 26 -16.65 0.93 8.98
N GLU A 27 -15.46 1.49 9.23
CA GLU A 27 -15.30 2.73 9.97
C GLU A 27 -15.98 3.90 9.25
N LEU A 28 -15.86 4.04 7.93
CA LEU A 28 -16.49 5.11 7.16
C LEU A 28 -18.03 5.09 7.34
N LEU A 29 -18.65 3.91 7.33
CA LEU A 29 -20.10 3.79 7.57
C LEU A 29 -20.48 4.19 8.99
N VAL A 30 -19.68 3.79 10.00
CA VAL A 30 -19.92 4.22 11.39
C VAL A 30 -19.81 5.74 11.53
N ARG A 31 -18.76 6.36 10.93
CA ARG A 31 -18.59 7.83 10.94
C ARG A 31 -19.74 8.57 10.28
N ARG A 32 -20.46 7.90 9.38
CA ARG A 32 -21.68 8.39 8.73
C ARG A 32 -22.96 8.09 9.51
N GLY A 33 -22.84 7.52 10.70
CA GLY A 33 -23.98 7.24 11.59
C GLY A 33 -24.71 5.94 11.30
N MET A 34 -24.10 5.01 10.56
CA MET A 34 -24.66 3.68 10.32
C MET A 34 -24.30 2.72 11.44
N ALA A 35 -25.22 1.84 11.81
CA ALA A 35 -24.91 0.68 12.64
C ALA A 35 -24.10 -0.34 11.82
N VAL A 36 -22.96 -0.76 12.35
CA VAL A 36 -22.06 -1.72 11.67
C VAL A 36 -21.70 -2.87 12.60
N THR A 37 -21.74 -4.07 12.04
CA THR A 37 -21.22 -5.30 12.66
C THR A 37 -20.24 -5.95 11.69
N GLY A 38 -19.39 -6.82 12.17
CA GLY A 38 -18.51 -7.60 11.31
C GLY A 38 -18.01 -8.85 11.97
N CYS A 39 -17.44 -9.74 11.17
CA CYS A 39 -16.79 -10.95 11.64
C CYS A 39 -15.47 -11.17 10.90
N ASP A 40 -14.54 -11.86 11.54
CA ASP A 40 -13.29 -12.29 10.93
C ASP A 40 -12.78 -13.56 11.61
N GLN A 41 -12.12 -14.41 10.83
CA GLN A 41 -11.50 -15.63 11.36
C GLN A 41 -10.33 -15.29 12.31
N ASN A 42 -9.61 -14.23 12.00
CA ASN A 42 -8.44 -13.76 12.73
C ASN A 42 -8.61 -12.27 13.07
N PRO A 43 -9.34 -11.93 14.14
CA PRO A 43 -9.63 -10.52 14.46
C PRO A 43 -8.44 -9.76 15.05
N GLY A 44 -7.22 -10.19 14.79
CA GLY A 44 -6.02 -9.44 15.17
C GLY A 44 -6.01 -8.07 14.48
N GLY A 45 -6.00 -6.98 15.26
CA GLY A 45 -6.01 -5.61 14.73
C GLY A 45 -7.38 -4.93 14.65
N VAL A 46 -8.45 -5.56 15.14
CA VAL A 46 -9.80 -4.97 15.16
C VAL A 46 -10.01 -3.93 16.28
N ALA A 47 -9.07 -3.77 17.19
CA ALA A 47 -9.19 -2.80 18.29
C ALA A 47 -9.46 -1.37 17.81
N ASP A 48 -8.96 -1.00 16.63
CA ASP A 48 -9.23 0.31 16.02
C ASP A 48 -10.72 0.41 15.62
N LEU A 49 -11.31 -0.67 15.09
CA LEU A 49 -12.73 -0.76 14.72
C LEU A 49 -13.67 -0.75 15.93
N GLU A 50 -13.33 -1.50 16.96
CA GLU A 50 -14.13 -1.55 18.20
C GLU A 50 -14.17 -0.19 18.89
N ARG A 51 -13.05 0.55 18.83
CA ARG A 51 -12.92 1.91 19.39
C ARG A 51 -13.85 2.92 18.72
N VAL A 52 -14.15 2.72 17.44
CA VAL A 52 -15.10 3.57 16.69
C VAL A 52 -16.54 3.03 16.72
N GLY A 53 -16.81 1.91 17.40
CA GLY A 53 -18.16 1.38 17.62
C GLY A 53 -18.59 0.26 16.69
N VAL A 54 -17.69 -0.34 15.90
CA VAL A 54 -17.98 -1.57 15.15
C VAL A 54 -17.99 -2.75 16.11
N ARG A 55 -19.07 -3.55 16.11
CA ARG A 55 -19.12 -4.80 16.87
C ARG A 55 -18.53 -5.93 16.04
N VAL A 56 -17.38 -6.46 16.46
CA VAL A 56 -16.67 -7.53 15.76
C VAL A 56 -16.84 -8.87 16.46
N GLN A 57 -17.09 -9.91 15.68
CA GLN A 57 -17.24 -11.30 16.13
C GLN A 57 -16.08 -12.13 15.57
N THR A 58 -15.54 -13.04 16.39
CA THR A 58 -14.50 -13.97 15.97
C THR A 58 -15.14 -15.18 15.26
N GLY A 59 -14.56 -15.56 14.13
CA GLY A 59 -15.04 -16.66 13.30
C GLY A 59 -16.19 -16.25 12.39
N HIS A 60 -16.62 -17.18 11.56
CA HIS A 60 -17.71 -17.01 10.61
C HIS A 60 -18.88 -17.88 11.01
N ASP A 61 -20.07 -17.29 11.19
CA ASP A 61 -21.31 -17.98 11.54
C ASP A 61 -22.49 -17.40 10.76
N ALA A 62 -23.28 -18.27 10.16
CA ALA A 62 -24.51 -17.91 9.44
C ALA A 62 -25.51 -17.11 10.32
N ALA A 63 -25.46 -17.25 11.65
CA ALA A 63 -26.28 -16.51 12.58
C ALA A 63 -25.99 -15.02 12.62
N HIS A 64 -24.79 -14.58 12.21
CA HIS A 64 -24.40 -13.17 12.13
C HIS A 64 -25.30 -12.36 11.18
N LEU A 65 -25.93 -13.02 10.21
CA LEU A 65 -26.80 -12.39 9.20
C LEU A 65 -28.22 -12.12 9.66
N LYS A 66 -28.57 -12.52 10.88
CA LYS A 66 -29.92 -12.30 11.40
C LYS A 66 -30.15 -10.82 11.72
N GLY A 67 -31.15 -10.22 11.09
CA GLY A 67 -31.55 -8.84 11.35
C GLY A 67 -30.62 -7.80 10.75
N VAL A 68 -29.71 -8.17 9.85
CA VAL A 68 -28.86 -7.22 9.13
C VAL A 68 -29.58 -6.65 7.91
N ARG A 69 -29.21 -5.44 7.49
CA ARG A 69 -29.77 -4.76 6.34
C ARG A 69 -29.11 -5.16 5.04
N ALA A 70 -27.78 -5.31 5.05
CA ALA A 70 -26.95 -5.72 3.96
C ALA A 70 -25.69 -6.41 4.49
N ALA A 71 -25.05 -7.23 3.67
CA ALA A 71 -23.75 -7.81 3.96
C ALA A 71 -22.71 -7.38 2.92
N VAL A 72 -21.59 -6.82 3.40
CA VAL A 72 -20.45 -6.44 2.57
C VAL A 72 -19.41 -7.54 2.64
N TYR A 73 -18.87 -7.94 1.47
CA TYR A 73 -17.88 -9.00 1.37
C TYR A 73 -16.76 -8.67 0.37
N THR A 74 -15.64 -9.36 0.49
CA THR A 74 -14.48 -9.24 -0.41
C THR A 74 -14.49 -10.34 -1.47
N SER A 75 -13.95 -10.05 -2.66
CA SER A 75 -13.78 -11.03 -3.74
C SER A 75 -12.84 -12.20 -3.38
N ALA A 76 -12.01 -12.03 -2.36
CA ALA A 76 -11.15 -13.11 -1.84
C ALA A 76 -11.93 -14.23 -1.13
N MET A 77 -13.23 -14.02 -0.84
CA MET A 77 -14.07 -14.98 -0.15
C MET A 77 -14.60 -16.06 -1.09
N PRO A 78 -14.54 -17.35 -0.71
CA PRO A 78 -15.11 -18.43 -1.51
C PRO A 78 -16.60 -18.24 -1.79
N LYS A 79 -17.05 -18.57 -3.00
CA LYS A 79 -18.46 -18.39 -3.41
C LYS A 79 -19.47 -19.23 -2.61
N ASP A 80 -19.01 -20.33 -2.04
CA ASP A 80 -19.75 -21.27 -1.19
C ASP A 80 -19.63 -20.97 0.30
N HIS A 81 -19.08 -19.82 0.67
CA HIS A 81 -18.93 -19.41 2.07
C HIS A 81 -20.29 -19.44 2.81
N PRO A 82 -20.37 -20.02 4.03
CA PRO A 82 -21.65 -20.24 4.74
C PRO A 82 -22.47 -18.96 4.95
N GLU A 83 -21.81 -17.84 5.27
CA GLU A 83 -22.50 -16.55 5.45
C GLU A 83 -23.05 -16.01 4.13
N LEU A 84 -22.36 -16.19 2.99
CA LEU A 84 -22.88 -15.78 1.68
C LEU A 84 -24.09 -16.63 1.27
N ALA A 85 -24.05 -17.93 1.56
CA ALA A 85 -25.19 -18.82 1.31
C ALA A 85 -26.39 -18.39 2.17
N ARG A 86 -26.17 -18.14 3.46
CA ARG A 86 -27.21 -17.69 4.38
C ARG A 86 -27.81 -16.34 4.02
N ALA A 87 -26.99 -15.39 3.57
CA ALA A 87 -27.49 -14.10 3.08
C ALA A 87 -28.49 -14.27 1.93
N ARG A 88 -28.16 -15.15 0.96
CA ARG A 88 -29.06 -15.45 -0.17
C ARG A 88 -30.37 -16.07 0.30
N GLU A 89 -30.33 -17.02 1.24
CA GLU A 89 -31.53 -17.64 1.83
C GLU A 89 -32.42 -16.63 2.54
N LEU A 90 -31.84 -15.68 3.26
CA LEU A 90 -32.56 -14.64 4.00
C LEU A 90 -33.01 -13.47 3.13
N GLY A 91 -32.60 -13.43 1.84
CA GLY A 91 -32.82 -12.28 0.97
C GLY A 91 -32.06 -11.03 1.42
N VAL A 92 -30.97 -11.18 2.18
CA VAL A 92 -30.08 -10.08 2.57
C VAL A 92 -29.23 -9.67 1.37
N PRO A 93 -29.26 -8.40 0.96
CA PRO A 93 -28.41 -7.92 -0.12
C PRO A 93 -26.93 -8.15 0.14
N LEU A 94 -26.26 -8.74 -0.84
CA LEU A 94 -24.82 -8.95 -0.85
C LEU A 94 -24.15 -7.87 -1.71
N VAL A 95 -23.24 -7.10 -1.13
CA VAL A 95 -22.56 -5.98 -1.79
C VAL A 95 -21.05 -6.23 -1.78
N ARG A 96 -20.40 -6.18 -2.93
CA ARG A 96 -18.95 -6.29 -2.99
C ARG A 96 -18.29 -5.06 -2.36
N ARG A 97 -17.14 -5.25 -1.73
CA ARG A 97 -16.35 -4.15 -1.11
C ARG A 97 -16.17 -2.95 -2.06
N ALA A 98 -15.84 -3.19 -3.33
CA ALA A 98 -15.61 -2.13 -4.30
C ALA A 98 -16.88 -1.33 -4.63
N GLU A 99 -18.02 -2.02 -4.75
CA GLU A 99 -19.33 -1.41 -4.97
C GLU A 99 -19.78 -0.60 -3.73
N ALA A 100 -19.55 -1.15 -2.52
CA ALA A 100 -19.82 -0.46 -1.27
C ALA A 100 -18.97 0.81 -1.11
N LEU A 101 -17.70 0.75 -1.50
CA LEU A 101 -16.81 1.91 -1.49
C LEU A 101 -17.28 2.97 -2.49
N ALA A 102 -17.67 2.57 -3.70
CA ALA A 102 -18.21 3.48 -4.72
C ALA A 102 -19.47 4.19 -4.21
N GLU A 103 -20.40 3.46 -3.58
CA GLU A 103 -21.59 4.05 -2.97
C GLU A 103 -21.25 5.01 -1.84
N CYS A 104 -20.27 4.66 -0.99
CA CYS A 104 -19.82 5.53 0.09
C CYS A 104 -19.11 6.79 -0.39
N CYS A 105 -18.56 6.82 -1.58
CA CYS A 105 -17.91 8.01 -2.14
C CYS A 105 -18.82 8.82 -3.05
N ALA A 106 -20.07 8.39 -3.28
CA ALA A 106 -21.02 9.10 -4.10
C ALA A 106 -21.39 10.48 -3.52
N GLY A 107 -21.46 11.49 -4.38
CA GLY A 107 -21.82 12.86 -4.01
C GLY A 107 -20.66 13.79 -3.72
N GLY A 108 -19.44 13.30 -3.55
CA GLY A 108 -18.22 14.09 -3.43
C GLY A 108 -17.29 13.95 -4.63
N THR A 109 -16.21 14.73 -4.66
CA THR A 109 -15.14 14.55 -5.64
C THR A 109 -14.33 13.30 -5.28
N LEU A 110 -14.42 12.25 -6.10
CA LEU A 110 -13.66 11.03 -5.93
C LEU A 110 -12.33 11.13 -6.69
N ILE A 111 -11.24 10.99 -5.95
CA ILE A 111 -9.86 10.95 -6.43
C ILE A 111 -9.38 9.51 -6.30
N GLY A 112 -9.28 8.78 -7.41
CA GLY A 112 -8.81 7.40 -7.45
C GLY A 112 -7.31 7.35 -7.69
N ILE A 113 -6.57 6.81 -6.73
CA ILE A 113 -5.12 6.61 -6.83
C ILE A 113 -4.85 5.17 -7.26
N ALA A 114 -4.49 5.00 -8.52
CA ALA A 114 -4.22 3.72 -9.14
C ALA A 114 -2.74 3.59 -9.55
N GLY A 115 -2.35 2.38 -9.92
CA GLY A 115 -1.01 2.03 -10.37
C GLY A 115 -0.53 0.73 -9.74
N THR A 116 0.40 0.05 -10.35
CA THR A 116 0.94 -1.21 -9.82
C THR A 116 1.58 -0.99 -8.43
N HIS A 117 2.36 0.09 -8.28
CA HIS A 117 3.09 0.42 -7.06
C HIS A 117 2.82 1.85 -6.59
N GLY A 118 3.05 2.12 -5.30
CA GLY A 118 2.97 3.48 -4.73
C GLY A 118 1.56 3.96 -4.38
N LYS A 119 0.51 3.20 -4.65
CA LYS A 119 -0.90 3.57 -4.38
C LYS A 119 -1.11 4.08 -2.96
N SER A 120 -0.82 3.26 -1.96
CA SER A 120 -1.05 3.59 -0.53
C SER A 120 -0.32 4.87 -0.13
N THR A 121 0.97 4.98 -0.47
CA THR A 121 1.79 6.15 -0.14
C THR A 121 1.24 7.42 -0.81
N THR A 122 0.87 7.34 -2.10
CA THR A 122 0.29 8.48 -2.83
C THR A 122 -1.07 8.86 -2.28
N THR A 123 -1.91 7.89 -1.86
CA THR A 123 -3.20 8.15 -1.20
C THR A 123 -3.02 8.94 0.10
N VAL A 124 -2.06 8.50 0.94
CA VAL A 124 -1.75 9.22 2.19
C VAL A 124 -1.22 10.62 1.90
N MET A 125 -0.24 10.75 0.99
CA MET A 125 0.34 12.05 0.61
C MET A 125 -0.72 13.02 0.06
N THR A 126 -1.59 12.55 -0.81
CA THR A 126 -2.67 13.36 -1.39
C THR A 126 -3.64 13.83 -0.30
N THR A 127 -4.03 12.91 0.58
CA THR A 127 -4.94 13.22 1.69
C THR A 127 -4.35 14.28 2.62
N GLU A 128 -3.07 14.11 3.03
CA GLU A 128 -2.40 15.06 3.94
C GLU A 128 -2.11 16.41 3.27
N ALA A 129 -1.71 16.42 2.00
CA ALA A 129 -1.47 17.63 1.24
C ALA A 129 -2.74 18.48 1.08
N LEU A 130 -3.87 17.84 0.73
CA LEU A 130 -5.16 18.52 0.61
C LEU A 130 -5.67 19.02 1.97
N ALA A 131 -5.48 18.22 3.04
CA ALA A 131 -5.87 18.61 4.39
C ALA A 131 -5.07 19.85 4.88
N ALA A 132 -3.76 19.88 4.64
CA ALA A 132 -2.92 21.02 4.98
C ALA A 132 -3.30 22.30 4.22
N ALA A 133 -3.82 22.15 3.01
CA ALA A 133 -4.32 23.25 2.19
C ALA A 133 -5.73 23.75 2.62
N GLY A 134 -6.30 23.24 3.72
CA GLY A 134 -7.58 23.68 4.27
C GLY A 134 -8.80 22.92 3.74
N LEU A 135 -8.62 21.88 2.93
CA LEU A 135 -9.69 20.96 2.56
C LEU A 135 -9.92 19.94 3.69
N SER A 136 -11.05 19.26 3.65
CA SER A 136 -11.37 18.19 4.61
C SER A 136 -11.59 16.87 3.88
N PRO A 137 -10.53 16.29 3.26
CA PRO A 137 -10.69 15.08 2.50
C PRO A 137 -10.88 13.86 3.41
N THR A 138 -11.69 12.90 2.95
CA THR A 138 -11.74 11.56 3.51
C THR A 138 -10.78 10.66 2.72
N GLY A 139 -9.73 10.17 3.39
CA GLY A 139 -8.73 9.26 2.83
C GLY A 139 -9.03 7.81 3.18
N VAL A 140 -9.05 6.93 2.17
CA VAL A 140 -9.27 5.48 2.32
C VAL A 140 -8.09 4.74 1.73
N VAL A 141 -7.37 3.98 2.54
CA VAL A 141 -6.12 3.33 2.15
C VAL A 141 -6.07 1.85 2.54
N GLY A 142 -5.38 1.04 1.75
CA GLY A 142 -5.21 -0.40 1.99
C GLY A 142 -4.12 -0.75 3.03
N ALA A 143 -3.57 0.22 3.73
CA ALA A 143 -2.53 0.03 4.75
C ALA A 143 -2.87 0.83 6.01
N ARG A 144 -2.39 0.39 7.17
CA ARG A 144 -2.57 1.15 8.41
C ARG A 144 -1.67 2.39 8.41
N VAL A 145 -2.24 3.53 8.80
CA VAL A 145 -1.54 4.79 9.00
C VAL A 145 -1.63 5.16 10.48
N ALA A 146 -0.50 5.16 11.17
CA ALA A 146 -0.48 5.37 12.62
C ALA A 146 -1.11 6.72 13.02
N ALA A 147 -0.83 7.79 12.26
CA ALA A 147 -1.40 9.11 12.49
C ALA A 147 -2.93 9.18 12.31
N TRP A 148 -3.52 8.23 11.57
CA TRP A 148 -4.97 8.15 11.39
C TRP A 148 -5.63 7.22 12.42
N GLY A 149 -4.85 6.44 13.14
CA GLY A 149 -5.31 5.40 14.05
C GLY A 149 -5.93 4.19 13.33
N GLY A 150 -5.73 4.07 12.02
CA GLY A 150 -6.34 3.01 11.20
C GLY A 150 -6.06 3.22 9.71
N ASN A 151 -7.00 2.77 8.89
CA ASN A 151 -6.94 2.80 7.43
C ASN A 151 -7.81 3.93 6.82
N LEU A 152 -8.42 4.73 7.67
CA LEU A 152 -9.33 5.82 7.30
C LEU A 152 -8.91 7.13 7.96
N LYS A 153 -8.81 8.21 7.19
CA LYS A 153 -8.87 9.58 7.69
C LYS A 153 -10.22 10.17 7.31
N TYR A 154 -11.10 10.36 8.28
CA TYR A 154 -12.41 10.95 8.02
C TYR A 154 -12.33 12.47 8.13
N GLY A 155 -12.50 13.17 7.00
CA GLY A 155 -12.51 14.65 6.94
C GLY A 155 -13.87 15.20 6.60
N GLY A 156 -14.67 14.50 5.81
CA GLY A 156 -15.99 14.95 5.35
C GLY A 156 -16.43 14.20 4.10
N GLU A 157 -17.46 14.74 3.43
CA GLU A 157 -18.11 14.08 2.29
C GLU A 157 -17.89 14.81 0.96
N SER A 158 -17.12 15.90 0.95
CA SER A 158 -16.88 16.70 -0.25
C SER A 158 -15.77 16.18 -1.16
N ALA A 159 -14.76 15.50 -0.58
CA ALA A 159 -13.62 14.96 -1.29
C ALA A 159 -13.20 13.61 -0.70
N PHE A 160 -13.00 12.64 -1.56
CA PHE A 160 -12.54 11.29 -1.21
C PHE A 160 -11.26 10.97 -1.95
N VAL A 161 -10.21 10.63 -1.22
CA VAL A 161 -8.94 10.13 -1.78
C VAL A 161 -8.87 8.65 -1.50
N VAL A 162 -8.97 7.84 -2.54
CA VAL A 162 -9.18 6.40 -2.42
C VAL A 162 -8.08 5.64 -3.13
N GLU A 163 -7.48 4.69 -2.44
CA GLU A 163 -6.62 3.69 -3.07
C GLU A 163 -7.46 2.80 -4.00
N ALA A 164 -7.25 2.95 -5.31
CA ALA A 164 -7.98 2.26 -6.37
C ALA A 164 -7.18 1.02 -6.80
N ASP A 165 -7.56 -0.13 -6.25
CA ASP A 165 -6.86 -1.40 -6.43
C ASP A 165 -7.28 -2.07 -7.75
N GLU A 166 -6.30 -2.37 -8.61
CA GLU A 166 -6.49 -3.05 -9.88
C GLU A 166 -6.75 -4.56 -9.75
N TYR A 167 -6.43 -5.16 -8.57
CA TYR A 167 -6.69 -6.56 -8.34
C TYR A 167 -8.18 -6.89 -8.53
N ASP A 168 -8.46 -7.99 -9.25
CA ASP A 168 -9.81 -8.42 -9.63
C ASP A 168 -10.60 -7.32 -10.38
N ARG A 169 -9.91 -6.38 -11.04
CA ARG A 169 -10.50 -5.20 -11.74
C ARG A 169 -11.41 -4.37 -10.83
N SER A 170 -11.23 -4.45 -9.51
CA SER A 170 -12.16 -3.89 -8.53
C SER A 170 -12.26 -2.37 -8.59
N PHE A 171 -11.21 -1.67 -9.01
CA PHE A 171 -11.25 -0.21 -9.22
C PHE A 171 -12.26 0.23 -10.31
N LEU A 172 -12.65 -0.67 -11.23
CA LEU A 172 -13.69 -0.37 -12.23
C LEU A 172 -15.10 -0.23 -11.62
N ALA A 173 -15.31 -0.55 -10.35
CA ALA A 173 -16.55 -0.19 -9.66
C ALA A 173 -16.63 1.31 -9.33
N LEU A 174 -15.48 2.02 -9.33
CA LEU A 174 -15.39 3.43 -9.00
C LEU A 174 -15.66 4.31 -10.23
N TRP A 175 -16.22 5.50 -9.98
CA TRP A 175 -16.45 6.55 -10.98
C TRP A 175 -15.75 7.84 -10.56
N PRO A 176 -14.41 7.88 -10.63
CA PRO A 176 -13.65 9.02 -10.16
C PRO A 176 -13.73 10.22 -11.09
N GLN A 177 -13.75 11.42 -10.50
CA GLN A 177 -13.55 12.67 -11.24
C GLN A 177 -12.08 12.94 -11.51
N VAL A 178 -11.20 12.39 -10.64
CA VAL A 178 -9.74 12.51 -10.75
C VAL A 178 -9.14 11.11 -10.70
N VAL A 179 -8.31 10.76 -11.67
CA VAL A 179 -7.52 9.52 -11.68
C VAL A 179 -6.05 9.85 -11.65
N VAL A 180 -5.34 9.24 -10.72
CA VAL A 180 -3.88 9.22 -10.69
C VAL A 180 -3.41 7.83 -11.11
N VAL A 181 -2.43 7.75 -12.01
CA VAL A 181 -1.74 6.49 -12.32
C VAL A 181 -0.24 6.69 -12.07
N THR A 182 0.27 5.95 -11.08
CA THR A 182 1.67 6.03 -10.66
C THR A 182 2.60 5.28 -11.60
N ASN A 183 2.23 4.07 -11.99
CA ASN A 183 2.95 3.20 -12.93
C ASN A 183 2.03 2.08 -13.41
N VAL A 184 2.41 1.43 -14.52
CA VAL A 184 1.72 0.25 -15.06
C VAL A 184 2.75 -0.79 -15.44
N GLU A 185 2.85 -1.84 -14.64
CA GLU A 185 3.75 -2.98 -14.82
C GLU A 185 2.98 -4.31 -14.80
N ALA A 186 3.63 -5.38 -15.20
CA ALA A 186 3.07 -6.72 -15.09
C ALA A 186 3.01 -7.13 -13.60
N ASP A 187 1.83 -7.32 -13.09
CA ASP A 187 1.52 -7.93 -11.79
C ASP A 187 0.16 -8.63 -11.86
N HIS A 188 -0.19 -9.39 -10.84
CA HIS A 188 -1.50 -10.08 -10.78
C HIS A 188 -1.80 -10.94 -12.02
N LEU A 189 -0.78 -11.66 -12.53
CA LEU A 189 -0.91 -12.54 -13.69
C LEU A 189 -1.78 -13.80 -13.42
N ASP A 190 -2.26 -13.94 -12.18
CA ASP A 190 -3.34 -14.86 -11.79
C ASP A 190 -4.73 -14.36 -12.23
N ILE A 191 -4.89 -13.06 -12.48
CA ILE A 191 -6.15 -12.40 -12.88
C ILE A 191 -6.07 -11.83 -14.30
N TYR A 192 -4.92 -11.27 -14.68
CA TYR A 192 -4.68 -10.67 -15.99
C TYR A 192 -3.93 -11.62 -16.91
N ALA A 193 -4.32 -11.66 -18.16
CA ALA A 193 -3.65 -12.51 -19.16
C ALA A 193 -2.21 -12.06 -19.45
N ASP A 194 -1.99 -10.75 -19.50
CA ASP A 194 -0.70 -10.14 -19.81
C ASP A 194 -0.70 -8.62 -19.49
N LEU A 195 0.44 -7.97 -19.70
CA LEU A 195 0.56 -6.51 -19.52
C LEU A 195 -0.39 -5.71 -20.44
N ALA A 196 -0.72 -6.22 -21.61
CA ALA A 196 -1.65 -5.52 -22.51
C ALA A 196 -3.07 -5.53 -21.95
N ASP A 197 -3.48 -6.62 -21.29
CA ASP A 197 -4.76 -6.71 -20.60
C ASP A 197 -4.82 -5.78 -19.38
N ILE A 198 -3.75 -5.69 -18.60
CA ILE A 198 -3.59 -4.70 -17.53
C ILE A 198 -3.73 -3.28 -18.09
N THR A 199 -2.97 -2.96 -19.14
CA THR A 199 -2.99 -1.62 -19.77
C THR A 199 -4.38 -1.23 -20.28
N ARG A 200 -5.11 -2.15 -20.90
CA ARG A 200 -6.51 -1.91 -21.34
C ARG A 200 -7.42 -1.60 -20.16
N THR A 201 -7.26 -2.32 -19.06
CA THR A 201 -8.07 -2.12 -17.83
C THR A 201 -7.76 -0.76 -17.18
N PHE A 202 -6.49 -0.35 -17.13
CA PHE A 202 -6.13 1.01 -16.69
C PHE A 202 -6.67 2.09 -17.64
N ALA A 203 -6.60 1.88 -18.95
CA ALA A 203 -7.15 2.82 -19.92
C ALA A 203 -8.67 3.00 -19.76
N GLU A 204 -9.42 1.92 -19.46
CA GLU A 204 -10.85 2.00 -19.14
C GLU A 204 -11.09 2.84 -17.87
N PHE A 205 -10.28 2.68 -16.84
CA PHE A 205 -10.40 3.45 -15.60
C PHE A 205 -10.08 4.93 -15.81
N VAL A 206 -9.00 5.24 -16.53
CA VAL A 206 -8.61 6.61 -16.92
C VAL A 206 -9.71 7.27 -17.78
N GLY A 207 -10.35 6.48 -18.65
CA GLY A 207 -11.42 6.95 -19.53
C GLY A 207 -12.65 7.54 -18.82
N ARG A 208 -12.77 7.35 -17.51
CA ARG A 208 -13.89 7.84 -16.69
C ARG A 208 -13.67 9.21 -16.08
N ALA A 209 -12.40 9.69 -16.06
CA ALA A 209 -12.01 10.85 -15.29
C ALA A 209 -12.02 12.14 -16.11
N ARG A 210 -12.41 13.23 -15.46
CA ARG A 210 -12.23 14.59 -15.98
C ARG A 210 -10.78 15.05 -15.83
N TRP A 211 -10.13 14.71 -14.69
CA TRP A 211 -8.73 15.02 -14.42
C TRP A 211 -7.90 13.75 -14.40
N VAL A 212 -6.83 13.74 -15.15
CA VAL A 212 -5.92 12.59 -15.28
C VAL A 212 -4.51 13.02 -14.92
N VAL A 213 -3.91 12.34 -13.97
CA VAL A 213 -2.54 12.61 -13.46
C VAL A 213 -1.70 11.36 -13.75
N LEU A 214 -0.72 11.47 -14.64
CA LEU A 214 0.10 10.36 -15.13
C LEU A 214 1.57 10.56 -14.80
N CYS A 215 2.22 9.51 -14.31
CA CYS A 215 3.68 9.50 -14.16
C CYS A 215 4.35 9.43 -15.54
N ALA A 216 5.02 10.50 -15.94
CA ALA A 216 5.75 10.56 -17.20
C ALA A 216 7.06 9.76 -17.18
N ASP A 217 7.63 9.48 -16.00
CA ASP A 217 8.83 8.67 -15.85
C ASP A 217 8.53 7.17 -16.02
N ASP A 218 7.26 6.76 -15.92
CA ASP A 218 6.83 5.39 -16.15
C ASP A 218 6.28 5.22 -17.57
N ARG A 219 6.87 4.30 -18.33
CA ARG A 219 6.50 4.09 -19.74
C ARG A 219 5.04 3.64 -19.89
N GLY A 220 4.57 2.76 -19.00
CA GLY A 220 3.21 2.22 -19.05
C GLY A 220 2.17 3.29 -18.74
N ALA A 221 2.35 4.03 -17.64
CA ALA A 221 1.46 5.13 -17.24
C ALA A 221 1.47 6.28 -18.27
N ASN A 222 2.64 6.67 -18.76
CA ASN A 222 2.77 7.78 -19.73
C ASN A 222 2.09 7.47 -21.08
N ALA A 223 2.04 6.19 -21.46
CA ALA A 223 1.42 5.73 -22.70
C ALA A 223 -0.11 5.54 -22.62
N LEU A 224 -0.73 5.67 -21.44
CA LEU A 224 -2.17 5.50 -21.29
C LEU A 224 -2.93 6.56 -22.09
N PRO A 225 -3.94 6.15 -22.89
CA PRO A 225 -4.80 7.08 -23.60
C PRO A 225 -5.68 7.83 -22.58
N SER A 226 -5.88 9.11 -22.82
CA SER A 226 -6.78 9.94 -22.03
C SER A 226 -7.87 10.50 -22.93
N PRO A 227 -9.13 10.63 -22.46
CA PRO A 227 -10.19 11.24 -23.23
C PRO A 227 -9.82 12.67 -23.67
N ALA A 228 -10.22 13.07 -24.88
CA ALA A 228 -9.97 14.41 -25.38
C ALA A 228 -10.62 15.52 -24.52
N THR A 229 -11.61 15.16 -23.71
CA THR A 229 -12.30 16.05 -22.77
C THR A 229 -11.64 16.11 -21.41
N SER A 230 -10.59 15.30 -21.15
CA SER A 230 -9.90 15.27 -19.87
C SER A 230 -8.76 16.28 -19.83
N GLU A 231 -8.59 16.89 -18.68
CA GLU A 231 -7.42 17.69 -18.33
C GLU A 231 -6.30 16.76 -17.86
N VAL A 232 -5.14 16.79 -18.52
CA VAL A 232 -4.04 15.84 -18.23
C VAL A 232 -2.84 16.58 -17.65
N ILE A 233 -2.36 16.14 -16.50
CA ILE A 233 -1.10 16.57 -15.91
C ILE A 233 -0.13 15.40 -15.91
N ARG A 234 0.97 15.52 -16.66
CA ARG A 234 2.10 14.61 -16.62
C ARG A 234 3.12 15.10 -15.61
N TYR A 235 3.52 14.24 -14.68
CA TYR A 235 4.51 14.57 -13.67
C TYR A 235 5.70 13.60 -13.69
N GLY A 236 6.86 14.06 -13.24
CA GLY A 236 8.06 13.23 -13.20
C GLY A 236 9.30 13.95 -12.73
N ILE A 237 10.41 13.24 -12.75
CA ILE A 237 11.75 13.76 -12.40
C ILE A 237 12.58 13.91 -13.67
N THR A 238 12.61 12.87 -14.50
CA THR A 238 13.55 12.72 -15.63
C THR A 238 12.91 12.89 -17.00
N SER A 239 11.65 12.48 -17.15
CA SER A 239 10.99 12.51 -18.46
C SER A 239 10.80 13.91 -19.00
N PRO A 240 11.11 14.16 -20.29
CA PRO A 240 10.81 15.44 -20.94
C PRO A 240 9.31 15.73 -21.06
N ASP A 241 8.46 14.70 -21.03
CA ASP A 241 7.00 14.85 -21.12
C ASP A 241 6.37 15.37 -19.80
N ALA A 242 7.13 15.39 -18.71
CA ALA A 242 6.64 15.87 -17.42
C ALA A 242 6.52 17.40 -17.43
N ARG A 243 5.29 17.89 -17.26
CA ARG A 243 5.00 19.31 -17.06
C ARG A 243 5.21 19.74 -15.61
N LEU A 244 4.81 18.89 -14.65
CA LEU A 244 5.09 19.07 -13.22
C LEU A 244 6.33 18.25 -12.87
N ARG A 245 7.42 18.90 -12.48
CA ARG A 245 8.72 18.27 -12.28
C ARG A 245 9.30 18.55 -10.92
N ALA A 246 9.96 17.53 -10.36
CA ALA A 246 10.90 17.73 -9.27
C ALA A 246 12.31 17.92 -9.83
N VAL A 247 13.00 18.93 -9.35
CA VAL A 247 14.39 19.24 -9.70
C VAL A 247 15.20 19.47 -8.42
N ASN A 248 16.53 19.49 -8.52
CA ASN A 248 17.41 19.77 -7.38
C ASN A 248 17.14 18.85 -6.17
N LEU A 249 17.00 17.53 -6.42
CA LEU A 249 16.79 16.55 -5.36
C LEU A 249 18.01 16.49 -4.44
N ARG A 250 17.76 16.59 -3.13
CA ARG A 250 18.78 16.55 -2.07
C ARG A 250 18.31 15.62 -0.96
N ALA A 251 19.14 14.65 -0.58
CA ALA A 251 18.89 13.84 0.61
C ALA A 251 19.11 14.72 1.86
N ALA A 252 18.17 14.72 2.80
CA ALA A 252 18.24 15.50 4.02
C ALA A 252 17.51 14.79 5.16
N ASN A 253 18.17 14.63 6.30
CA ASN A 253 17.58 14.11 7.55
C ASN A 253 16.80 12.79 7.39
N GLY A 254 17.27 11.88 6.54
CA GLY A 254 16.60 10.61 6.25
C GLY A 254 15.40 10.70 5.30
N GLY A 255 15.17 11.88 4.73
CA GLY A 255 14.16 12.17 3.72
C GLY A 255 14.76 12.80 2.46
N THR A 256 13.91 13.47 1.68
CA THR A 256 14.32 14.13 0.42
C THR A 256 13.72 15.53 0.34
N THR A 257 14.55 16.53 0.04
CA THR A 257 14.13 17.91 -0.31
C THR A 257 14.26 18.09 -1.82
N PHE A 258 13.29 18.73 -2.45
CA PHE A 258 13.30 19.00 -3.88
C PHE A 258 12.53 20.28 -4.24
N ASP A 259 12.89 20.88 -5.37
CA ASP A 259 12.18 22.04 -5.91
C ASP A 259 11.16 21.58 -6.95
N VAL A 260 9.98 22.19 -6.96
CA VAL A 260 8.87 21.87 -7.87
C VAL A 260 8.77 22.93 -8.95
N GLN A 261 8.65 22.48 -10.20
CA GLN A 261 8.43 23.34 -11.37
C GLN A 261 7.21 22.86 -12.17
N TYR A 262 6.49 23.78 -12.77
CA TYR A 262 5.42 23.51 -13.75
C TYR A 262 5.73 24.26 -15.03
N ASP A 263 5.87 23.56 -16.15
CA ASP A 263 6.33 24.11 -17.44
C ASP A 263 7.59 24.98 -17.29
N GLY A 264 8.55 24.54 -16.49
CA GLY A 264 9.81 25.23 -16.19
C GLY A 264 9.70 26.41 -15.20
N LYS A 265 8.49 26.80 -14.78
CA LYS A 265 8.28 27.86 -13.79
C LYS A 265 8.37 27.30 -12.36
N PRO A 266 9.17 27.88 -11.46
CA PRO A 266 9.28 27.43 -10.08
C PRO A 266 7.97 27.66 -9.32
N LEU A 267 7.54 26.64 -8.56
CA LEU A 267 6.35 26.69 -7.72
C LEU A 267 6.66 26.67 -6.23
N GLY A 268 7.86 26.26 -5.83
CA GLY A 268 8.30 26.18 -4.44
C GLY A 268 9.13 24.94 -4.15
N THR A 269 9.52 24.79 -2.88
CA THR A 269 10.32 23.67 -2.38
C THR A 269 9.49 22.78 -1.46
N VAL A 270 9.71 21.48 -1.53
CA VAL A 270 9.07 20.46 -0.70
C VAL A 270 10.11 19.71 0.10
N GLU A 271 9.86 19.55 1.39
CA GLU A 271 10.59 18.68 2.29
C GLU A 271 9.74 17.43 2.55
N LEU A 272 10.27 16.26 2.24
CA LEU A 272 9.59 14.98 2.39
C LEU A 272 10.38 14.12 3.37
N PRO A 273 9.79 13.66 4.49
CA PRO A 273 10.50 12.83 5.48
C PRO A 273 10.70 11.38 5.03
N LEU A 274 10.40 11.07 3.78
CA LEU A 274 10.56 9.76 3.17
C LEU A 274 11.69 9.79 2.13
N PRO A 275 12.59 8.80 2.14
CA PRO A 275 13.68 8.73 1.17
C PRO A 275 13.24 8.14 -0.16
N GLY A 276 14.03 8.39 -1.19
CA GLY A 276 13.94 7.75 -2.50
C GLY A 276 13.10 8.51 -3.52
N GLU A 277 13.54 8.44 -4.78
CA GLU A 277 12.88 9.11 -5.90
C GLU A 277 11.44 8.66 -6.13
N HIS A 278 11.13 7.39 -5.83
CA HIS A 278 9.75 6.89 -5.93
C HIS A 278 8.80 7.68 -5.00
N ASN A 279 9.25 8.07 -3.80
CA ASN A 279 8.48 8.91 -2.90
C ASN A 279 8.38 10.36 -3.40
N VAL A 280 9.39 10.87 -4.07
CA VAL A 280 9.32 12.18 -4.75
C VAL A 280 8.25 12.14 -5.86
N ARG A 281 8.20 11.06 -6.67
CA ARG A 281 7.14 10.88 -7.68
C ARG A 281 5.77 10.79 -7.04
N ASN A 282 5.61 10.05 -5.94
CA ASN A 282 4.35 9.97 -5.21
C ASN A 282 3.90 11.35 -4.68
N ALA A 283 4.84 12.16 -4.17
CA ALA A 283 4.55 13.53 -3.73
C ALA A 283 4.17 14.46 -4.91
N LEU A 284 4.83 14.34 -6.05
CA LEU A 284 4.45 15.08 -7.26
C LEU A 284 3.04 14.73 -7.73
N ALA A 285 2.64 13.46 -7.64
CA ALA A 285 1.28 13.04 -7.95
C ALA A 285 0.26 13.73 -7.04
N ALA A 286 0.53 13.78 -5.74
CA ALA A 286 -0.32 14.48 -4.77
C ALA A 286 -0.43 15.98 -5.06
N LEU A 287 0.69 16.62 -5.38
CA LEU A 287 0.74 18.03 -5.77
C LEU A 287 -0.04 18.27 -7.08
N ALA A 288 0.11 17.38 -8.07
CA ALA A 288 -0.62 17.47 -9.33
C ALA A 288 -2.14 17.46 -9.14
N VAL A 289 -2.63 16.60 -8.24
CA VAL A 289 -4.07 16.58 -7.85
C VAL A 289 -4.51 17.93 -7.30
N GLY A 290 -3.77 18.47 -6.32
CA GLY A 290 -4.14 19.75 -5.69
C GLY A 290 -4.07 20.93 -6.66
N ILE A 291 -3.03 21.01 -7.47
CA ILE A 291 -2.83 22.07 -8.47
C ILE A 291 -3.93 22.00 -9.54
N GLY A 292 -4.12 20.82 -10.13
CA GLY A 292 -5.05 20.64 -11.24
C GLY A 292 -6.51 20.77 -10.83
N THR A 293 -6.93 20.03 -9.80
CA THR A 293 -8.34 19.91 -9.44
C THR A 293 -8.84 21.09 -8.62
N TYR A 294 -8.00 21.64 -7.74
CA TYR A 294 -8.39 22.63 -6.74
C TYR A 294 -7.68 23.97 -6.88
N GLY A 295 -6.76 24.14 -7.83
CA GLY A 295 -5.99 25.37 -8.01
C GLY A 295 -5.09 25.72 -6.81
N LEU A 296 -4.68 24.73 -6.02
CA LEU A 296 -3.84 24.92 -4.84
C LEU A 296 -2.39 25.20 -5.22
N THR A 297 -1.68 25.89 -4.35
CA THR A 297 -0.25 26.13 -4.49
C THR A 297 0.58 25.10 -3.75
N VAL A 298 1.83 24.92 -4.16
CA VAL A 298 2.81 24.06 -3.46
C VAL A 298 2.95 24.51 -2.00
N ALA A 299 2.99 25.83 -1.75
CA ALA A 299 3.12 26.39 -0.39
C ALA A 299 1.98 25.99 0.55
N GLN A 300 0.75 25.84 0.04
CA GLN A 300 -0.39 25.39 0.83
C GLN A 300 -0.32 23.91 1.17
N MET A 301 0.20 23.08 0.25
CA MET A 301 0.23 21.61 0.36
C MET A 301 1.49 21.06 1.05
N ALA A 302 2.63 21.72 0.87
CA ALA A 302 3.92 21.27 1.39
C ALA A 302 3.95 20.98 2.91
N PRO A 303 3.24 21.73 3.79
CA PRO A 303 3.20 21.40 5.21
C PRO A 303 2.66 20.00 5.50
N GLY A 304 1.65 19.52 4.74
CA GLY A 304 1.11 18.17 4.89
C GLY A 304 2.10 17.09 4.47
N LEU A 305 2.89 17.35 3.43
CA LEU A 305 3.94 16.44 2.99
C LEU A 305 5.13 16.40 3.97
N ARG A 306 5.47 17.51 4.61
CA ARG A 306 6.57 17.60 5.58
C ARG A 306 6.30 16.82 6.88
N THR A 307 5.05 16.69 7.29
CA THR A 307 4.67 16.04 8.55
C THR A 307 4.24 14.57 8.38
N LEU A 308 4.47 13.98 7.21
CA LEU A 308 4.08 12.60 6.93
C LEU A 308 4.78 11.62 7.86
N THR A 309 3.99 10.74 8.47
CA THR A 309 4.50 9.55 9.18
C THR A 309 4.55 8.31 8.27
N GLY A 310 3.97 8.42 7.06
CA GLY A 310 3.86 7.30 6.12
C GLY A 310 2.82 6.26 6.50
N ALA A 311 2.62 5.28 5.63
CA ALA A 311 1.87 4.07 5.93
C ALA A 311 2.80 3.05 6.59
N GLU A 312 2.26 2.24 7.48
CA GLU A 312 3.03 1.15 8.09
C GLU A 312 3.56 0.21 7.01
N ARG A 313 4.73 -0.36 7.26
CA ARG A 313 5.43 -1.25 6.33
C ARG A 313 5.82 -0.59 4.98
N ARG A 314 6.00 0.73 4.92
CA ARG A 314 6.52 1.47 3.77
C ARG A 314 7.78 2.22 4.17
N PHE A 315 8.93 1.55 4.06
CA PHE A 315 10.22 1.98 4.58
C PHE A 315 10.13 2.40 6.06
N GLN A 316 9.39 1.60 6.84
CA GLN A 316 9.09 1.90 8.24
C GLN A 316 10.29 1.59 9.12
N ARG A 317 10.86 2.59 9.77
CA ARG A 317 11.90 2.39 10.76
C ARG A 317 11.27 1.84 12.05
N LEU A 318 11.63 0.61 12.40
CA LEU A 318 11.11 -0.06 13.61
C LEU A 318 11.91 0.32 14.85
N GLY A 319 13.16 0.72 14.68
CA GLY A 319 14.06 1.12 15.74
C GLY A 319 15.50 0.68 15.49
N ALA A 320 16.34 0.96 16.47
CA ALA A 320 17.75 0.56 16.44
C ALA A 320 18.13 -0.16 17.74
N VAL A 321 18.89 -1.25 17.66
CA VAL A 321 19.39 -1.99 18.80
C VAL A 321 20.86 -2.34 18.60
N ARG A 322 21.72 -2.01 19.57
CA ARG A 322 23.18 -2.24 19.51
C ARG A 322 23.83 -1.76 18.21
N GLY A 323 23.42 -0.57 17.73
CA GLY A 323 23.97 0.03 16.53
C GLY A 323 23.46 -0.60 15.22
N VAL A 324 22.52 -1.56 15.26
CA VAL A 324 21.83 -2.12 14.11
C VAL A 324 20.49 -1.41 13.92
N GLU A 325 20.28 -0.81 12.76
CA GLU A 325 19.00 -0.19 12.38
C GLU A 325 18.11 -1.25 11.75
N ILE A 326 16.80 -1.23 12.05
CA ILE A 326 15.83 -2.18 11.51
C ILE A 326 14.70 -1.42 10.82
N VAL A 327 14.45 -1.77 9.56
CA VAL A 327 13.44 -1.18 8.69
C VAL A 327 12.55 -2.28 8.13
N ASP A 328 11.23 -2.08 8.15
CA ASP A 328 10.24 -2.99 7.53
C ASP A 328 9.67 -2.37 6.27
N ASP A 329 9.58 -3.18 5.21
CA ASP A 329 8.98 -2.76 3.94
C ASP A 329 8.09 -3.85 3.34
N TYR A 330 6.94 -3.44 2.86
CA TYR A 330 5.95 -4.32 2.24
C TYR A 330 6.33 -4.75 0.81
N ALA A 331 7.44 -4.25 0.27
CA ALA A 331 7.90 -4.53 -1.08
C ALA A 331 7.87 -6.04 -1.38
N HIS A 332 7.19 -6.41 -2.44
CA HIS A 332 6.95 -7.79 -2.83
C HIS A 332 6.98 -8.00 -4.35
N HIS A 333 7.35 -6.96 -5.09
CA HIS A 333 7.65 -6.97 -6.52
C HIS A 333 9.11 -6.54 -6.76
N PRO A 334 9.80 -7.05 -7.78
CA PRO A 334 11.21 -6.71 -8.04
C PRO A 334 11.48 -5.21 -8.15
N THR A 335 10.60 -4.45 -8.78
CA THR A 335 10.69 -2.98 -8.91
C THR A 335 10.63 -2.30 -7.54
N GLU A 336 9.74 -2.74 -6.64
CA GLU A 336 9.64 -2.22 -5.28
C GLU A 336 10.92 -2.53 -4.48
N ILE A 337 11.45 -3.74 -4.58
CA ILE A 337 12.69 -4.15 -3.89
C ILE A 337 13.87 -3.28 -4.34
N ARG A 338 14.02 -3.04 -5.65
CA ARG A 338 15.07 -2.14 -6.16
C ARG A 338 14.93 -0.73 -5.58
N ALA A 339 13.69 -0.20 -5.53
CA ALA A 339 13.41 1.12 -4.98
C ALA A 339 13.72 1.20 -3.47
N THR A 340 13.31 0.19 -2.69
CA THR A 340 13.59 0.08 -1.24
C THR A 340 15.09 -0.01 -0.97
N LEU A 341 15.84 -0.82 -1.73
CA LEU A 341 17.29 -0.93 -1.60
C LEU A 341 18.00 0.37 -1.95
N ALA A 342 17.59 1.05 -3.02
CA ALA A 342 18.15 2.35 -3.40
C ALA A 342 17.89 3.41 -2.31
N ALA A 343 16.68 3.44 -1.74
CA ALA A 343 16.34 4.32 -0.63
C ALA A 343 17.17 4.02 0.63
N ALA A 344 17.39 2.73 0.95
CA ALA A 344 18.22 2.33 2.07
C ALA A 344 19.69 2.75 1.87
N ARG A 345 20.25 2.53 0.67
CA ARG A 345 21.61 2.96 0.35
C ARG A 345 21.79 4.47 0.48
N ALA A 346 20.82 5.27 0.03
CA ALA A 346 20.84 6.72 0.15
C ALA A 346 20.70 7.18 1.61
N THR A 347 19.80 6.56 2.38
CA THR A 347 19.52 6.93 3.78
C THR A 347 20.63 6.54 4.73
N PHE A 348 21.24 5.38 4.52
CA PHE A 348 22.24 4.79 5.40
C PHE A 348 23.60 4.67 4.69
N ALA A 349 24.04 5.75 4.05
CA ALA A 349 25.27 5.77 3.26
C ALA A 349 26.47 5.19 4.05
N GLY A 350 27.25 4.31 3.43
CA GLY A 350 28.42 3.67 4.01
C GLY A 350 28.14 2.52 4.98
N ARG A 351 26.87 2.23 5.29
CA ARG A 351 26.49 1.07 6.13
C ARG A 351 26.18 -0.15 5.26
N ARG A 352 26.40 -1.36 5.81
CA ARG A 352 25.98 -2.58 5.13
C ARG A 352 24.45 -2.72 5.21
N VAL A 353 23.84 -3.04 4.08
CA VAL A 353 22.40 -3.28 3.95
C VAL A 353 22.17 -4.79 3.83
N ILE A 354 21.54 -5.36 4.84
CA ILE A 354 21.19 -6.78 4.93
C ILE A 354 19.70 -6.91 4.66
N VAL A 355 19.33 -7.72 3.67
CA VAL A 355 17.93 -7.96 3.31
C VAL A 355 17.48 -9.30 3.85
N CYS A 356 16.36 -9.31 4.57
CA CYS A 356 15.61 -10.51 4.91
C CYS A 356 14.32 -10.50 4.11
N PHE A 357 14.29 -11.28 3.03
CA PHE A 357 13.19 -11.29 2.07
C PHE A 357 12.33 -12.55 2.22
N GLN A 358 11.00 -12.36 2.22
CA GLN A 358 10.03 -13.44 2.13
C GLN A 358 9.24 -13.31 0.82
N PRO A 359 9.44 -14.20 -0.16
CA PRO A 359 8.63 -14.22 -1.37
C PRO A 359 7.15 -14.44 -1.02
N HIS A 360 6.27 -13.74 -1.72
CA HIS A 360 4.82 -13.80 -1.50
C HIS A 360 4.14 -14.34 -2.76
N LEU A 361 3.34 -15.40 -2.62
CA LEU A 361 2.69 -16.20 -3.65
C LEU A 361 3.67 -17.09 -4.46
N PHE A 362 3.24 -18.32 -4.71
CA PHE A 362 4.00 -19.24 -5.56
C PHE A 362 4.02 -18.81 -7.03
N SER A 363 2.87 -18.33 -7.54
CA SER A 363 2.76 -17.81 -8.90
C SER A 363 3.75 -16.68 -9.15
N ARG A 364 3.77 -15.66 -8.28
CA ARG A 364 4.69 -14.51 -8.41
C ARG A 364 6.16 -14.95 -8.26
N THR A 365 6.46 -15.89 -7.37
CA THR A 365 7.80 -16.44 -7.21
C THR A 365 8.28 -17.13 -8.48
N ARG A 366 7.42 -17.89 -9.16
CA ARG A 366 7.71 -18.53 -10.45
C ARG A 366 7.94 -17.49 -11.55
N ASP A 367 7.03 -16.54 -11.66
CA ASP A 367 6.95 -15.62 -12.80
C ASP A 367 8.07 -14.57 -12.77
N PHE A 368 8.58 -14.20 -11.58
CA PHE A 368 9.58 -13.15 -11.38
C PHE A 368 10.86 -13.65 -10.67
N ALA A 369 11.14 -14.96 -10.66
CA ALA A 369 12.31 -15.51 -9.95
C ALA A 369 13.63 -14.87 -10.39
N HIS A 370 13.78 -14.61 -11.69
CA HIS A 370 14.96 -13.97 -12.27
C HIS A 370 15.12 -12.54 -11.78
N GLU A 371 14.08 -11.73 -11.94
CA GLU A 371 14.07 -10.32 -11.58
C GLU A 371 14.22 -10.11 -10.06
N PHE A 372 13.67 -11.02 -9.24
CA PHE A 372 13.91 -11.05 -7.80
C PHE A 372 15.37 -11.28 -7.47
N GLY A 373 15.99 -12.30 -8.13
CA GLY A 373 17.40 -12.60 -7.93
C GLY A 373 18.30 -11.41 -8.24
N GLU A 374 18.08 -10.74 -9.37
CA GLU A 374 18.80 -9.53 -9.76
C GLU A 374 18.58 -8.37 -8.78
N ALA A 375 17.32 -8.12 -8.36
CA ALA A 375 17.00 -7.03 -7.45
C ALA A 375 17.67 -7.23 -6.08
N LEU A 376 17.63 -8.44 -5.56
CA LEU A 376 18.19 -8.80 -4.25
C LEU A 376 19.72 -8.85 -4.25
N ALA A 377 20.37 -9.05 -5.40
CA ALA A 377 21.82 -9.01 -5.54
C ALA A 377 22.44 -7.65 -5.18
N ALA A 378 21.65 -6.58 -5.10
CA ALA A 378 22.11 -5.26 -4.64
C ALA A 378 22.30 -5.16 -3.11
N ALA A 379 21.92 -6.19 -2.33
CA ALA A 379 22.15 -6.26 -0.88
C ALA A 379 23.59 -6.68 -0.55
N ASP A 380 24.13 -6.29 0.62
CA ASP A 380 25.44 -6.79 1.09
C ASP A 380 25.35 -8.21 1.68
N ALA A 381 24.16 -8.62 2.12
CA ALA A 381 23.85 -9.99 2.50
C ALA A 381 22.36 -10.26 2.30
N LEU A 382 22.03 -11.46 1.84
CA LEU A 382 20.65 -11.89 1.60
C LEU A 382 20.27 -13.03 2.55
N PHE A 383 19.20 -12.83 3.30
CA PHE A 383 18.48 -13.85 4.07
C PHE A 383 17.17 -14.11 3.35
N LEU A 384 16.97 -15.31 2.87
CA LEU A 384 15.84 -15.68 2.04
C LEU A 384 14.95 -16.67 2.77
N CYS A 385 13.72 -16.24 3.05
CA CYS A 385 12.71 -17.07 3.68
C CYS A 385 11.97 -17.97 2.67
N ASP A 386 11.31 -19.01 3.19
CA ASP A 386 10.37 -19.81 2.40
C ASP A 386 9.23 -18.93 1.87
N VAL A 387 8.61 -19.37 0.75
CA VAL A 387 7.51 -18.66 0.12
C VAL A 387 6.31 -18.59 1.07
N TYR A 388 5.77 -17.39 1.26
CA TYR A 388 4.50 -17.18 1.95
C TYR A 388 3.33 -17.45 0.98
N PRO A 389 2.53 -18.50 1.21
CA PRO A 389 1.52 -18.96 0.24
C PRO A 389 0.33 -18.02 0.11
N ALA A 390 0.02 -17.25 1.16
CA ALA A 390 -1.21 -16.46 1.28
C ALA A 390 -2.46 -17.31 0.98
N ARG A 391 -3.06 -17.13 -0.20
CA ARG A 391 -4.26 -17.85 -0.66
C ARG A 391 -3.97 -19.00 -1.64
N GLU A 392 -2.71 -19.17 -2.04
CA GLU A 392 -2.34 -20.16 -3.05
C GLU A 392 -2.00 -21.52 -2.43
N GLN A 393 -2.24 -22.58 -3.20
CA GLN A 393 -1.70 -23.90 -2.93
C GLN A 393 -0.26 -23.97 -3.47
N PRO A 394 0.62 -24.77 -2.86
CA PRO A 394 1.96 -24.98 -3.37
C PRO A 394 1.97 -25.44 -4.83
N ILE A 395 2.84 -24.81 -5.64
CA ILE A 395 3.08 -25.20 -7.03
C ILE A 395 4.31 -26.10 -7.08
N ALA A 396 4.20 -27.26 -7.72
CA ALA A 396 5.31 -28.20 -7.81
C ALA A 396 6.55 -27.56 -8.44
N GLY A 397 7.71 -27.71 -7.79
CA GLY A 397 8.99 -27.14 -8.24
C GLY A 397 9.16 -25.65 -7.94
N VAL A 398 8.17 -24.97 -7.37
CA VAL A 398 8.26 -23.54 -7.03
C VAL A 398 8.56 -23.37 -5.55
N THR A 399 9.79 -22.93 -5.26
CA THR A 399 10.27 -22.62 -3.91
C THR A 399 11.14 -21.36 -3.95
N ALA A 400 11.55 -20.86 -2.80
CA ALA A 400 12.51 -19.77 -2.70
C ALA A 400 13.86 -20.09 -3.37
N GLN A 401 14.18 -21.38 -3.60
CA GLN A 401 15.40 -21.81 -4.28
C GLN A 401 15.50 -21.24 -5.71
N LEU A 402 14.37 -21.02 -6.41
CA LEU A 402 14.39 -20.39 -7.74
C LEU A 402 15.02 -18.99 -7.68
N ILE A 403 14.66 -18.21 -6.67
CA ILE A 403 15.23 -16.86 -6.46
C ILE A 403 16.70 -16.97 -6.04
N ALA A 404 17.02 -17.90 -5.15
CA ALA A 404 18.39 -18.13 -4.68
C ALA A 404 19.35 -18.46 -5.83
N ASP A 405 18.91 -19.31 -6.77
CA ASP A 405 19.70 -19.70 -7.93
C ASP A 405 20.00 -18.50 -8.85
N HIS A 406 19.03 -17.62 -9.05
CA HIS A 406 19.23 -16.40 -9.84
C HIS A 406 20.11 -15.38 -9.11
N ALA A 407 19.92 -15.17 -7.82
CA ALA A 407 20.77 -14.30 -7.00
C ALA A 407 22.22 -14.81 -6.99
N GLY A 408 22.41 -16.13 -6.89
CA GLY A 408 23.73 -16.77 -6.99
C GLY A 408 24.42 -16.56 -8.34
N ARG A 409 23.68 -16.63 -9.46
CA ARG A 409 24.21 -16.32 -10.79
C ARG A 409 24.60 -14.85 -10.94
N ALA A 410 23.91 -13.96 -10.24
CA ALA A 410 24.26 -12.54 -10.13
C ALA A 410 25.42 -12.27 -9.15
N GLY A 411 26.04 -13.31 -8.59
CA GLY A 411 27.19 -13.20 -7.68
C GLY A 411 26.84 -13.03 -6.21
N HIS A 412 25.57 -13.14 -5.82
CA HIS A 412 25.06 -12.86 -4.46
C HIS A 412 24.18 -14.01 -3.94
N ALA A 413 24.75 -15.18 -3.78
CA ALA A 413 24.06 -16.32 -3.15
C ALA A 413 23.55 -15.94 -1.74
N PRO A 414 22.37 -16.46 -1.32
CA PRO A 414 21.86 -16.20 0.02
C PRO A 414 22.86 -16.62 1.11
N THR A 415 23.05 -15.74 2.08
CA THR A 415 23.82 -16.02 3.32
C THR A 415 23.07 -17.02 4.22
N TRP A 416 21.75 -17.00 4.15
CA TRP A 416 20.88 -17.91 4.89
C TRP A 416 19.60 -18.17 4.11
N MET A 417 19.08 -19.39 4.24
CA MET A 417 17.77 -19.80 3.73
C MET A 417 17.03 -20.64 4.77
N GLY A 418 15.71 -20.49 4.83
CA GLY A 418 14.88 -21.33 5.69
C GLY A 418 13.53 -20.72 6.06
N PRO A 419 12.79 -21.34 6.99
CA PRO A 419 11.50 -20.85 7.42
C PRO A 419 11.60 -19.49 8.12
N ARG A 420 10.62 -18.62 7.86
CA ARG A 420 10.55 -17.26 8.46
C ARG A 420 10.79 -17.27 9.98
N ALA A 421 10.26 -18.28 10.71
CA ALA A 421 10.42 -18.39 12.15
C ALA A 421 11.88 -18.49 12.61
N GLY A 422 12.80 -18.93 11.76
CA GLY A 422 14.24 -19.00 12.04
C GLY A 422 15.02 -17.71 11.71
N ALA A 423 14.42 -16.82 10.94
CA ALA A 423 15.12 -15.67 10.37
C ALA A 423 15.69 -14.69 11.41
N ALA A 424 14.91 -14.31 12.43
CA ALA A 424 15.35 -13.40 13.47
C ALA A 424 16.59 -13.95 14.25
N ALA A 425 16.57 -15.25 14.58
CA ALA A 425 17.68 -15.89 15.27
C ALA A 425 18.93 -16.00 14.37
N ALA A 426 18.77 -16.24 13.07
CA ALA A 426 19.86 -16.26 12.12
C ALA A 426 20.48 -14.86 11.94
N LEU A 427 19.64 -13.83 11.78
CA LEU A 427 20.06 -12.43 11.72
C LEU A 427 20.79 -12.00 12.98
N ALA A 428 20.26 -12.32 14.19
CA ALA A 428 20.87 -11.93 15.45
C ALA A 428 22.32 -12.41 15.61
N ARG A 429 22.66 -13.57 15.03
CA ARG A 429 24.03 -14.14 15.02
C ARG A 429 24.93 -13.50 13.96
N PHE A 430 24.37 -12.93 12.91
CA PHE A 430 25.12 -12.43 11.74
C PHE A 430 25.40 -10.93 11.81
N VAL A 431 24.42 -10.14 12.28
CA VAL A 431 24.48 -8.67 12.23
C VAL A 431 25.44 -8.10 13.29
N ARG A 432 26.08 -6.99 12.94
CA ARG A 432 27.00 -6.23 13.79
C ARG A 432 26.63 -4.75 13.86
N ALA A 433 27.18 -4.04 14.82
CA ALA A 433 27.00 -2.58 14.90
C ALA A 433 27.38 -1.91 13.58
N GLY A 434 26.57 -0.98 13.12
CA GLY A 434 26.71 -0.32 11.84
C GLY A 434 25.86 -0.92 10.73
N ASP A 435 25.28 -2.11 10.90
CA ASP A 435 24.42 -2.72 9.88
C ASP A 435 23.01 -2.11 9.84
N VAL A 436 22.38 -2.23 8.68
CA VAL A 436 20.96 -1.95 8.46
C VAL A 436 20.29 -3.24 8.02
N VAL A 437 19.24 -3.66 8.71
CA VAL A 437 18.41 -4.82 8.35
C VAL A 437 17.11 -4.34 7.73
N LEU A 438 16.83 -4.79 6.52
CA LEU A 438 15.54 -4.60 5.86
C LEU A 438 14.75 -5.92 5.94
N THR A 439 13.60 -5.92 6.60
CA THR A 439 12.61 -7.00 6.48
C THR A 439 11.67 -6.66 5.34
N VAL A 440 11.64 -7.51 4.31
CA VAL A 440 11.00 -7.18 3.03
C VAL A 440 10.03 -8.27 2.60
N GLY A 441 8.79 -7.90 2.26
CA GLY A 441 7.76 -8.83 1.78
C GLY A 441 6.36 -8.53 2.29
N ALA A 442 5.34 -9.02 1.60
CA ALA A 442 3.92 -8.81 1.93
C ALA A 442 3.36 -9.79 2.98
N GLY A 443 4.12 -10.84 3.32
CA GLY A 443 3.73 -11.88 4.26
C GLY A 443 4.01 -11.53 5.73
N ASP A 444 4.17 -12.58 6.54
CA ASP A 444 4.42 -12.46 7.97
C ASP A 444 5.87 -12.13 8.34
N ILE A 445 6.72 -11.85 7.35
CA ILE A 445 8.09 -11.35 7.53
C ILE A 445 8.16 -10.11 8.45
N THR A 446 7.10 -9.30 8.47
CA THR A 446 6.97 -8.12 9.34
C THR A 446 7.17 -8.43 10.83
N LYS A 447 6.98 -9.70 11.26
CA LYS A 447 7.24 -10.14 12.63
C LYS A 447 8.74 -10.24 12.93
N THR A 448 9.58 -10.44 11.91
CA THR A 448 11.02 -10.67 12.08
C THR A 448 11.76 -9.46 12.63
N GLY A 449 11.38 -8.25 12.26
CA GLY A 449 11.97 -7.01 12.78
C GLY A 449 11.79 -6.86 14.30
N PRO A 450 10.57 -6.88 14.82
CA PRO A 450 10.29 -6.87 16.26
C PRO A 450 10.95 -8.03 17.02
N GLU A 451 10.93 -9.25 16.46
CA GLU A 451 11.60 -10.41 17.06
C GLU A 451 13.11 -10.18 17.17
N LEU A 452 13.75 -9.60 16.16
CA LEU A 452 15.19 -9.28 16.18
C LEU A 452 15.50 -8.19 17.21
N LEU A 453 14.67 -7.15 17.33
CA LEU A 453 14.81 -6.12 18.37
C LEU A 453 14.79 -6.75 19.76
N ALA A 454 13.74 -7.54 20.06
CA ALA A 454 13.58 -8.18 21.37
C ALA A 454 14.72 -9.14 21.72
N MET A 455 15.21 -9.95 20.76
CA MET A 455 16.33 -10.87 20.99
C MET A 455 17.63 -10.14 21.36
N ARG A 456 17.88 -9.00 20.74
CA ARG A 456 19.11 -8.23 20.99
C ARG A 456 19.03 -7.37 22.23
N GLU A 457 17.84 -6.93 22.66
CA GLU A 457 17.61 -6.29 23.96
C GLU A 457 17.78 -7.29 25.10
N GLY A 458 17.20 -8.49 24.99
CA GLY A 458 17.34 -9.55 25.99
C GLY A 458 18.78 -10.03 26.23
N GLN A 459 19.65 -9.96 25.20
CA GLN A 459 21.07 -10.21 25.33
C GLN A 459 21.81 -9.09 26.09
N GLN A 460 21.26 -7.88 26.20
CA GLN A 460 21.82 -6.74 26.91
C GLN A 460 21.68 -6.94 28.43
N THR A 461 20.52 -7.38 28.90
CA THR A 461 20.25 -7.63 30.31
C THR A 461 21.08 -8.79 30.91
N SER A 462 21.49 -9.74 30.07
CA SER A 462 22.33 -10.86 30.52
C SER A 462 23.83 -10.56 30.58
N VAL A 463 24.32 -9.50 29.96
CA VAL A 463 25.72 -9.04 30.01
C VAL A 463 25.92 -8.04 31.15
N ASP A 464 24.96 -7.17 31.40
CA ASP A 464 25.00 -6.17 32.50
C ASP A 464 24.72 -6.79 33.86
N SER A 465 24.30 -8.06 33.93
CA SER A 465 24.08 -8.84 35.16
C SER A 465 25.23 -9.79 35.51
N ARG A 466 26.36 -9.70 34.85
CA ARG A 466 27.63 -10.40 35.16
C ARG A 466 28.73 -9.41 35.48
#